data_f155453b9f77689fb83364e8595aa1c3
#
_entry.id   f155453b9f77689fb83364e8595aa1c3
#
_cell.length_a   1.000
_cell.length_b   1.000
_cell.length_c   1.000
_cell.angle_alpha   90.00
_cell.angle_beta   90.00
_cell.angle_gamma   90.00
#
_symmetry.space_group_name_H-M   'P 1'
#
loop_
_entity.id
_entity.type
_entity.pdbx_description
1 polymer ?
#
loop_
_entity_poly.entity_id
_entity_poly.type
_entity_poly.pdbx_seq_one_letter_code
_entity_poly.pdbx_strand_id
1 'polypeptide(L)'
;MSTSGPNPPGQPQVKSLNCPGCGAALTLRSFAQAVTIVCDHCHSILDAQDPRLTILQKFKAATNEDPPLIPLGTRGAIRGTAYEVIGFQRRTIHVEGISYSWHEYVLFNPYKGFRYLTEYNGHWNDTAILRSLPIVNDAVSPPTVSYLGETYRHFQTAAAGTSFVLGEFPWQVRVGESCDVSDYVSPPRVISSERSGKEITWSMGEYVPGRDIWKAFALAGDPPLRVGVYENQPSPLRADTKAIWLAFAGIVVVLTCPQFPFR
;
A
#
# COMPACT_ATOMS: atom_id res chain seq x y z
N MET A 1 -35.81 4.43 31.77
CA MET A 1 -35.89 4.84 30.37
C MET A 1 -34.77 5.82 30.11
N SER A 2 -33.65 5.34 29.57
CA SER A 2 -32.51 6.20 29.20
C SER A 2 -32.72 6.72 27.79
N THR A 3 -33.00 7.99 27.65
CA THR A 3 -33.06 8.68 26.35
C THR A 3 -31.64 8.97 25.89
N SER A 4 -31.15 8.19 24.92
CA SER A 4 -29.93 8.53 24.20
C SER A 4 -30.19 9.77 23.35
N GLY A 5 -29.56 10.89 23.70
CA GLY A 5 -29.61 12.12 22.92
C GLY A 5 -28.97 11.92 21.54
N PRO A 6 -29.29 12.79 20.55
CA PRO A 6 -28.69 12.69 19.21
C PRO A 6 -27.17 12.91 19.28
N ASN A 7 -26.43 12.01 18.63
CA ASN A 7 -24.96 12.12 18.49
C ASN A 7 -24.59 13.45 17.82
N PRO A 8 -23.52 14.11 18.24
CA PRO A 8 -23.03 15.31 17.57
C PRO A 8 -22.62 15.00 16.12
N PRO A 9 -22.90 15.91 15.16
CA PRO A 9 -22.53 15.70 13.76
C PRO A 9 -21.02 15.56 13.62
N GLY A 10 -20.55 14.48 12.98
CA GLY A 10 -19.14 14.24 12.64
C GLY A 10 -18.42 13.11 13.37
N GLN A 11 -19.06 12.38 14.28
CA GLN A 11 -18.44 11.17 14.81
C GLN A 11 -18.62 9.98 13.84
N PRO A 12 -17.54 9.24 13.53
CA PRO A 12 -17.65 8.04 12.70
C PRO A 12 -18.55 7.01 13.41
N GLN A 13 -19.63 6.64 12.75
CA GLN A 13 -20.56 5.62 13.27
C GLN A 13 -20.12 4.25 12.78
N VAL A 14 -19.86 3.36 13.72
CA VAL A 14 -19.71 1.92 13.44
C VAL A 14 -21.12 1.31 13.36
N LYS A 15 -21.49 0.78 12.19
CA LYS A 15 -22.75 0.05 12.03
C LYS A 15 -22.46 -1.44 12.15
N SER A 16 -23.17 -2.12 13.04
CA SER A 16 -23.16 -3.58 13.14
C SER A 16 -24.26 -4.15 12.22
N LEU A 17 -23.87 -5.08 11.36
CA LEU A 17 -24.72 -5.77 10.40
C LEU A 17 -24.48 -7.27 10.51
N ASN A 18 -25.43 -8.11 10.07
CA ASN A 18 -25.21 -9.54 10.03
C ASN A 18 -24.94 -10.03 8.60
N CYS A 19 -23.97 -10.91 8.44
CA CYS A 19 -23.68 -11.55 7.17
C CYS A 19 -24.87 -12.40 6.70
N PRO A 20 -25.43 -12.18 5.50
CA PRO A 20 -26.52 -12.99 4.99
C PRO A 20 -26.10 -14.43 4.66
N GLY A 21 -24.80 -14.70 4.57
CA GLY A 21 -24.25 -16.03 4.28
C GLY A 21 -24.12 -16.95 5.49
N CYS A 22 -23.83 -16.40 6.69
CA CYS A 22 -23.57 -17.20 7.89
C CYS A 22 -24.14 -16.62 9.19
N GLY A 23 -24.76 -15.44 9.17
CA GLY A 23 -25.34 -14.79 10.34
C GLY A 23 -24.31 -14.08 11.26
N ALA A 24 -23.00 -14.20 11.02
CA ALA A 24 -21.98 -13.53 11.83
C ALA A 24 -22.12 -12.00 11.78
N ALA A 25 -21.83 -11.34 12.90
CA ALA A 25 -21.85 -9.88 12.98
C ALA A 25 -20.74 -9.28 12.10
N LEU A 26 -21.09 -8.27 11.33
CA LEU A 26 -20.16 -7.49 10.50
C LEU A 26 -20.01 -6.09 11.09
N THR A 27 -18.80 -5.58 11.11
CA THR A 27 -18.50 -4.21 11.53
C THR A 27 -18.10 -3.39 10.33
N LEU A 28 -18.84 -2.31 10.05
CA LEU A 28 -18.52 -1.34 8.99
C LEU A 28 -17.90 -0.09 9.60
N ARG A 29 -16.64 0.20 9.24
CA ARG A 29 -15.85 1.33 9.73
C ARG A 29 -15.85 2.51 8.78
N SER A 30 -15.92 2.23 7.46
CA SER A 30 -16.00 3.26 6.40
C SER A 30 -17.41 3.45 5.85
N PHE A 31 -18.41 3.25 6.65
CA PHE A 31 -19.84 3.09 6.42
C PHE A 31 -20.41 3.69 5.11
N ALA A 32 -20.18 4.97 4.84
CA ALA A 32 -20.72 5.63 3.64
C ALA A 32 -19.81 5.51 2.41
N GLN A 33 -18.63 4.89 2.53
CA GLN A 33 -17.60 4.87 1.50
C GLN A 33 -17.18 3.44 1.11
N ALA A 34 -17.58 2.41 1.87
CA ALA A 34 -17.38 1.04 1.47
C ALA A 34 -18.27 0.68 0.28
N VAL A 35 -17.68 0.06 -0.74
CA VAL A 35 -18.41 -0.57 -1.86
C VAL A 35 -18.54 -2.06 -1.61
N THR A 36 -17.53 -2.67 -1.03
CA THR A 36 -17.49 -4.10 -0.74
C THR A 36 -17.08 -4.34 0.71
N ILE A 37 -17.71 -5.34 1.36
CA ILE A 37 -17.29 -5.88 2.65
C ILE A 37 -17.10 -7.38 2.55
N VAL A 38 -16.08 -7.91 3.19
CA VAL A 38 -15.78 -9.34 3.26
C VAL A 38 -16.08 -9.84 4.66
N CYS A 39 -16.87 -10.89 4.77
CA CYS A 39 -17.13 -11.56 6.04
C CYS A 39 -15.89 -12.34 6.46
N ASP A 40 -15.29 -12.01 7.58
CA ASP A 40 -14.12 -12.68 8.16
C ASP A 40 -14.41 -14.12 8.63
N HIS A 41 -15.71 -14.47 8.83
CA HIS A 41 -16.12 -15.79 9.28
C HIS A 41 -16.35 -16.78 8.13
N CYS A 42 -17.03 -16.38 7.04
CA CYS A 42 -17.39 -17.30 5.96
C CYS A 42 -16.83 -16.89 4.59
N HIS A 43 -16.01 -15.83 4.54
CA HIS A 43 -15.39 -15.30 3.32
C HIS A 43 -16.40 -14.97 2.19
N SER A 44 -17.66 -14.63 2.55
CA SER A 44 -18.59 -14.06 1.59
C SER A 44 -18.21 -12.60 1.31
N ILE A 45 -18.05 -12.26 0.04
CA ILE A 45 -17.87 -10.90 -0.45
C ILE A 45 -19.26 -10.31 -0.70
N LEU A 46 -19.56 -9.20 -0.06
CA LEU A 46 -20.87 -8.60 0.03
C LEU A 46 -20.88 -7.21 -0.60
N ASP A 47 -21.98 -6.84 -1.25
CA ASP A 47 -22.22 -5.47 -1.70
C ASP A 47 -22.58 -4.60 -0.48
N ALA A 48 -21.67 -3.72 -0.09
CA ALA A 48 -21.87 -2.82 1.06
C ALA A 48 -22.84 -1.65 0.74
N GLN A 49 -23.13 -1.41 -0.53
CA GLN A 49 -24.07 -0.38 -0.99
C GLN A 49 -25.51 -0.91 -1.05
N ASP A 50 -25.72 -2.23 -1.14
CA ASP A 50 -27.04 -2.82 -1.02
C ASP A 50 -27.42 -2.97 0.47
N PRO A 51 -28.53 -2.36 0.94
CA PRO A 51 -29.01 -2.52 2.32
C PRO A 51 -29.22 -3.98 2.75
N ARG A 52 -29.42 -4.91 1.81
CA ARG A 52 -29.56 -6.34 2.07
C ARG A 52 -28.25 -7.08 2.08
N LEU A 53 -27.13 -6.40 1.76
CA LEU A 53 -25.79 -7.00 1.66
C LEU A 53 -25.76 -8.19 0.68
N THR A 54 -26.20 -7.98 -0.56
CA THR A 54 -26.20 -9.04 -1.57
C THR A 54 -24.83 -9.69 -1.68
N ILE A 55 -24.79 -11.03 -1.66
CA ILE A 55 -23.56 -11.79 -1.80
C ILE A 55 -23.09 -11.71 -3.26
N LEU A 56 -21.93 -11.09 -3.48
CA LEU A 56 -21.30 -10.97 -4.80
C LEU A 56 -20.48 -12.22 -5.15
N GLN A 57 -19.81 -12.80 -4.14
CA GLN A 57 -18.97 -13.98 -4.30
C GLN A 57 -18.82 -14.71 -2.96
N LYS A 58 -18.63 -16.04 -3.01
CA LYS A 58 -18.11 -16.84 -1.90
C LYS A 58 -16.80 -17.47 -2.36
N PHE A 59 -15.77 -17.36 -1.56
CA PHE A 59 -14.48 -18.01 -1.84
C PHE A 59 -14.02 -18.85 -0.65
N LYS A 60 -13.16 -19.83 -0.92
CA LYS A 60 -12.49 -20.60 0.13
C LYS A 60 -11.10 -20.00 0.32
N ALA A 61 -10.81 -19.50 1.52
CA ALA A 61 -9.45 -19.20 1.90
C ALA A 61 -8.64 -20.50 1.90
N ALA A 62 -7.36 -20.43 1.51
CA ALA A 62 -6.48 -21.57 1.69
C ALA A 62 -6.32 -21.88 3.20
N THR A 63 -6.15 -23.14 3.53
CA THR A 63 -6.09 -23.59 4.94
C THR A 63 -4.92 -23.00 5.74
N ASN A 64 -3.90 -22.47 5.04
CA ASN A 64 -2.67 -21.90 5.61
C ASN A 64 -2.48 -20.44 5.20
N GLU A 65 -3.57 -19.64 5.17
CA GLU A 65 -3.46 -18.21 4.94
C GLU A 65 -2.79 -17.53 6.12
N ASP A 66 -1.66 -16.87 5.87
CA ASP A 66 -1.01 -16.05 6.89
C ASP A 66 -1.90 -14.84 7.23
N PRO A 67 -2.11 -14.57 8.52
CA PRO A 67 -2.88 -13.42 8.94
C PRO A 67 -2.18 -12.11 8.53
N PRO A 68 -2.94 -11.01 8.34
CA PRO A 68 -2.34 -9.70 8.11
C PRO A 68 -1.35 -9.33 9.20
N LEU A 69 -0.16 -8.84 8.83
CA LEU A 69 0.86 -8.37 9.78
C LEU A 69 0.35 -7.20 10.64
N ILE A 70 -0.52 -6.37 10.07
CA ILE A 70 -1.25 -5.32 10.79
C ILE A 70 -2.72 -5.76 10.86
N PRO A 71 -3.24 -6.15 12.04
CA PRO A 71 -4.62 -6.60 12.16
C PRO A 71 -5.63 -5.53 11.76
N LEU A 72 -6.78 -5.95 11.19
CA LEU A 72 -7.90 -5.06 10.91
C LEU A 72 -8.38 -4.37 12.20
N GLY A 73 -8.74 -3.09 12.10
CA GLY A 73 -9.12 -2.25 13.24
C GLY A 73 -7.94 -1.60 13.96
N THR A 74 -6.69 -1.98 13.64
CA THR A 74 -5.52 -1.31 14.22
C THR A 74 -5.44 0.13 13.73
N ARG A 75 -5.16 1.06 14.64
CA ARG A 75 -5.00 2.48 14.33
C ARG A 75 -3.54 2.88 14.42
N GLY A 76 -3.12 3.69 13.44
CA GLY A 76 -1.75 4.20 13.37
C GLY A 76 -1.69 5.56 12.68
N ALA A 77 -0.56 6.25 12.81
CA ALA A 77 -0.37 7.56 12.22
C ALA A 77 0.58 7.50 11.02
N ILE A 78 0.07 7.78 9.82
CA ILE A 78 0.87 7.94 8.61
C ILE A 78 0.94 9.41 8.24
N ARG A 79 2.15 9.95 8.12
CA ARG A 79 2.40 11.38 7.84
C ARG A 79 1.64 12.32 8.76
N GLY A 80 1.56 11.98 10.05
CA GLY A 80 0.89 12.78 11.08
C GLY A 80 -0.64 12.70 11.04
N THR A 81 -1.24 11.88 10.17
CA THR A 81 -2.68 11.63 10.10
C THR A 81 -3.01 10.25 10.64
N ALA A 82 -3.97 10.17 11.56
CA ALA A 82 -4.43 8.90 12.11
C ALA A 82 -5.29 8.16 11.08
N TYR A 83 -5.02 6.88 10.88
CA TYR A 83 -5.79 5.97 10.02
C TYR A 83 -6.13 4.70 10.79
N GLU A 84 -7.20 4.04 10.39
CA GLU A 84 -7.57 2.70 10.82
C GLU A 84 -7.41 1.72 9.66
N VAL A 85 -6.81 0.57 9.90
CA VAL A 85 -6.73 -0.53 8.91
C VAL A 85 -8.12 -1.16 8.81
N ILE A 86 -8.76 -1.03 7.65
CA ILE A 86 -10.13 -1.52 7.43
C ILE A 86 -10.22 -2.66 6.45
N GLY A 87 -9.22 -2.82 5.58
CA GLY A 87 -9.20 -3.87 4.57
C GLY A 87 -7.79 -4.41 4.34
N PHE A 88 -7.73 -5.62 3.83
CA PHE A 88 -6.51 -6.33 3.49
C PHE A 88 -6.75 -7.21 2.27
N GLN A 89 -5.82 -7.18 1.31
CA GLN A 89 -5.81 -8.12 0.18
C GLN A 89 -4.42 -8.65 -0.09
N ARG A 90 -4.36 -9.87 -0.67
CA ARG A 90 -3.16 -10.42 -1.28
C ARG A 90 -3.31 -10.37 -2.78
N ARG A 91 -2.32 -9.76 -3.43
CA ARG A 91 -2.19 -9.74 -4.88
C ARG A 91 -1.08 -10.68 -5.31
N THR A 92 -1.20 -11.21 -6.51
CA THR A 92 -0.23 -12.18 -7.04
C THR A 92 -0.02 -11.92 -8.52
N ILE A 93 1.24 -11.94 -8.95
CA ILE A 93 1.64 -12.00 -10.36
C ILE A 93 2.34 -13.33 -10.63
N HIS A 94 2.29 -13.76 -11.88
CA HIS A 94 3.00 -14.94 -12.35
C HIS A 94 3.98 -14.52 -13.45
N VAL A 95 5.27 -14.72 -13.18
CA VAL A 95 6.35 -14.39 -14.13
C VAL A 95 7.21 -15.63 -14.31
N GLU A 96 7.33 -16.11 -15.54
CA GLU A 96 8.16 -17.28 -15.89
C GLU A 96 7.89 -18.53 -15.03
N GLY A 97 6.61 -18.74 -14.66
CA GLY A 97 6.19 -19.89 -13.83
C GLY A 97 6.42 -19.72 -12.34
N ILE A 98 6.94 -18.58 -11.89
CA ILE A 98 7.11 -18.24 -10.48
C ILE A 98 5.99 -17.30 -10.06
N SER A 99 5.41 -17.55 -8.87
CA SER A 99 4.39 -16.69 -8.28
C SER A 99 5.02 -15.72 -7.30
N TYR A 100 4.74 -14.43 -7.46
CA TYR A 100 5.14 -13.39 -6.55
C TYR A 100 3.89 -12.77 -5.93
N SER A 101 3.77 -12.81 -4.61
CA SER A 101 2.60 -12.29 -3.90
C SER A 101 3.02 -11.19 -2.94
N TRP A 102 2.20 -10.14 -2.86
CA TRP A 102 2.37 -9.05 -1.91
C TRP A 102 1.05 -8.76 -1.19
N HIS A 103 1.16 -8.00 -0.11
CA HIS A 103 0.05 -7.60 0.73
C HIS A 103 -0.29 -6.13 0.52
N GLU A 104 -1.58 -5.83 0.50
CA GLU A 104 -2.09 -4.47 0.43
C GLU A 104 -3.09 -4.24 1.56
N TYR A 105 -2.91 -3.12 2.26
CA TYR A 105 -3.77 -2.71 3.37
C TYR A 105 -4.55 -1.47 2.97
N VAL A 106 -5.85 -1.48 3.20
CA VAL A 106 -6.72 -0.31 3.06
C VAL A 106 -6.78 0.42 4.38
N LEU A 107 -6.33 1.65 4.40
CA LEU A 107 -6.36 2.55 5.55
C LEU A 107 -7.46 3.57 5.35
N PHE A 108 -8.20 3.87 6.41
CA PHE A 108 -9.29 4.82 6.36
C PHE A 108 -9.20 5.89 7.46
N ASN A 109 -9.48 7.13 7.07
CA ASN A 109 -9.72 8.25 7.96
C ASN A 109 -11.00 8.96 7.50
N PRO A 110 -12.00 9.21 8.37
CA PRO A 110 -13.28 9.78 7.96
C PRO A 110 -13.19 11.19 7.34
N TYR A 111 -12.10 11.91 7.60
CA TYR A 111 -11.89 13.28 7.11
C TYR A 111 -10.90 13.38 5.95
N LYS A 112 -10.03 12.37 5.80
CA LYS A 112 -8.95 12.35 4.79
C LYS A 112 -9.17 11.29 3.71
N GLY A 113 -10.16 10.40 3.89
CA GLY A 113 -10.46 9.30 2.98
C GLY A 113 -9.48 8.14 3.12
N PHE A 114 -9.18 7.52 2.00
CA PHE A 114 -8.40 6.29 1.93
C PHE A 114 -6.91 6.57 1.69
N ARG A 115 -6.09 5.65 2.22
CA ARG A 115 -4.68 5.52 2.00
C ARG A 115 -4.33 4.03 1.99
N TYR A 116 -3.19 3.68 1.45
CA TYR A 116 -2.82 2.28 1.30
C TYR A 116 -1.41 2.03 1.80
N LEU A 117 -1.16 0.83 2.30
CA LEU A 117 0.19 0.32 2.51
C LEU A 117 0.34 -0.92 1.65
N THR A 118 1.49 -1.06 0.98
CA THR A 118 1.87 -2.30 0.32
C THR A 118 3.06 -2.91 1.04
N GLU A 119 3.08 -4.23 1.16
CA GLU A 119 4.16 -4.99 1.80
C GLU A 119 4.59 -6.14 0.91
N TYR A 120 5.88 -6.27 0.68
CA TYR A 120 6.50 -7.39 0.01
C TYR A 120 7.83 -7.75 0.66
N ASN A 121 7.94 -8.95 1.22
CA ASN A 121 9.18 -9.47 1.83
C ASN A 121 9.84 -8.50 2.83
N GLY A 122 9.05 -7.84 3.69
CA GLY A 122 9.50 -6.88 4.69
C GLY A 122 9.78 -5.46 4.15
N HIS A 123 9.54 -5.23 2.87
CA HIS A 123 9.59 -3.91 2.24
C HIS A 123 8.20 -3.28 2.21
N TRP A 124 8.10 -1.99 2.54
CA TRP A 124 6.83 -1.29 2.66
C TRP A 124 6.78 -0.03 1.81
N ASN A 125 5.61 0.26 1.26
CA ASN A 125 5.29 1.55 0.67
C ASN A 125 4.05 2.16 1.31
N ASP A 126 4.10 3.47 1.48
CA ASP A 126 2.98 4.32 1.81
C ASP A 126 2.40 4.88 0.50
N THR A 127 1.21 4.41 0.11
CA THR A 127 0.64 4.60 -1.23
C THR A 127 -0.65 5.42 -1.18
N ALA A 128 -0.82 6.30 -2.17
CA ALA A 128 -2.04 7.08 -2.36
C ALA A 128 -2.40 7.18 -3.84
N ILE A 129 -3.72 7.24 -4.12
CA ILE A 129 -4.22 7.51 -5.47
C ILE A 129 -3.82 8.93 -5.90
N LEU A 130 -3.36 9.08 -7.15
CA LEU A 130 -3.00 10.36 -7.71
C LEU A 130 -4.24 11.24 -7.91
N ARG A 131 -4.09 12.53 -7.62
CA ARG A 131 -5.16 13.53 -7.80
C ARG A 131 -5.22 14.11 -9.22
N SER A 132 -4.16 13.96 -9.97
CA SER A 132 -4.03 14.39 -11.37
C SER A 132 -3.34 13.30 -12.18
N LEU A 133 -3.64 13.21 -13.45
CA LEU A 133 -3.03 12.24 -14.33
C LEU A 133 -1.55 12.57 -14.55
N PRO A 134 -0.66 11.57 -14.52
CA PRO A 134 0.72 11.72 -14.92
C PRO A 134 0.82 11.83 -16.46
N ILE A 135 1.93 12.33 -16.95
CA ILE A 135 2.25 12.38 -18.37
C ILE A 135 3.01 11.11 -18.74
N VAL A 136 2.42 10.28 -19.60
CA VAL A 136 3.07 9.07 -20.12
C VAL A 136 3.82 9.44 -21.41
N ASN A 137 5.09 9.05 -21.49
CA ASN A 137 5.90 9.16 -22.70
C ASN A 137 6.20 7.75 -23.22
N ASP A 138 5.42 7.30 -24.17
CA ASP A 138 5.54 6.02 -24.88
C ASP A 138 6.37 6.12 -26.19
N ALA A 139 6.79 7.32 -26.56
CA ALA A 139 7.71 7.53 -27.69
C ALA A 139 9.13 7.02 -27.41
N VAL A 140 9.47 6.72 -26.15
CA VAL A 140 10.74 6.12 -25.73
C VAL A 140 10.52 4.67 -25.29
N SER A 141 11.54 3.82 -25.48
CA SER A 141 11.50 2.42 -25.07
C SER A 141 12.66 2.14 -24.11
N PRO A 142 12.38 1.65 -22.89
CA PRO A 142 11.08 1.50 -22.24
C PRO A 142 10.38 2.84 -21.96
N PRO A 143 9.04 2.85 -21.85
CA PRO A 143 8.28 4.08 -21.62
C PRO A 143 8.63 4.72 -20.27
N THR A 144 8.35 6.03 -20.16
CA THR A 144 8.53 6.77 -18.90
C THR A 144 7.26 7.49 -18.53
N VAL A 145 7.16 7.84 -17.23
CA VAL A 145 6.06 8.62 -16.68
C VAL A 145 6.62 9.84 -15.97
N SER A 146 6.04 11.03 -16.25
CA SER A 146 6.40 12.27 -15.55
C SER A 146 5.24 12.72 -14.64
N TYR A 147 5.56 13.03 -13.40
CA TYR A 147 4.60 13.52 -12.41
C TYR A 147 5.26 14.49 -11.45
N LEU A 148 4.64 15.68 -11.25
CA LEU A 148 5.13 16.75 -10.37
C LEU A 148 6.62 17.13 -10.62
N GLY A 149 7.03 17.15 -11.90
CA GLY A 149 8.39 17.53 -12.30
C GLY A 149 9.44 16.43 -12.16
N GLU A 150 9.07 15.24 -11.72
CA GLU A 150 9.93 14.07 -11.63
C GLU A 150 9.61 13.06 -12.73
N THR A 151 10.63 12.38 -13.27
CA THR A 151 10.48 11.35 -14.30
C THR A 151 10.75 9.97 -13.69
N TYR A 152 9.81 9.07 -13.90
CA TYR A 152 9.81 7.68 -13.44
C TYR A 152 10.07 6.76 -14.62
N ARG A 153 10.95 5.80 -14.45
CA ARG A 153 11.33 4.82 -15.48
C ARG A 153 10.50 3.56 -15.32
N HIS A 154 10.03 3.01 -16.42
CA HIS A 154 9.33 1.73 -16.42
C HIS A 154 10.16 0.65 -15.75
N PHE A 155 9.55 -0.08 -14.84
CA PHE A 155 10.16 -1.19 -14.11
C PHE A 155 9.59 -2.52 -14.59
N GLN A 156 8.26 -2.69 -14.53
CA GLN A 156 7.59 -3.91 -14.95
C GLN A 156 6.15 -3.64 -15.42
N THR A 157 5.62 -4.60 -16.18
CA THR A 157 4.18 -4.72 -16.46
C THR A 157 3.78 -6.18 -16.28
N ALA A 158 2.72 -6.42 -15.51
CA ALA A 158 2.22 -7.77 -15.26
C ALA A 158 0.71 -7.75 -14.99
N ALA A 159 0.05 -8.91 -15.20
CA ALA A 159 -1.32 -9.10 -14.75
C ALA A 159 -1.33 -9.50 -13.27
N ALA A 160 -1.87 -8.63 -12.42
CA ALA A 160 -1.96 -8.83 -10.99
C ALA A 160 -3.34 -9.36 -10.60
N GLY A 161 -3.40 -10.57 -10.09
CA GLY A 161 -4.62 -11.22 -9.61
C GLY A 161 -4.84 -10.99 -8.11
N THR A 162 -6.10 -10.88 -7.68
CA THR A 162 -6.48 -10.88 -6.27
C THR A 162 -6.68 -12.31 -5.80
N SER A 163 -5.85 -12.77 -4.85
CA SER A 163 -5.90 -14.16 -4.35
C SER A 163 -6.59 -14.31 -3.01
N PHE A 164 -6.63 -13.24 -2.20
CA PHE A 164 -7.26 -13.24 -0.88
C PHE A 164 -7.70 -11.83 -0.48
N VAL A 165 -8.80 -11.71 0.28
CA VAL A 165 -9.36 -10.44 0.75
C VAL A 165 -9.97 -10.57 2.15
N LEU A 166 -9.88 -9.51 2.96
CA LEU A 166 -10.55 -9.34 4.26
C LEU A 166 -11.00 -7.89 4.47
N GLY A 167 -12.10 -7.68 5.18
CA GLY A 167 -12.54 -6.36 5.63
C GLY A 167 -13.25 -5.54 4.55
N GLU A 168 -12.98 -4.24 4.48
CA GLU A 168 -13.74 -3.27 3.70
C GLU A 168 -12.91 -2.66 2.56
N PHE A 169 -13.57 -2.46 1.40
CA PHE A 169 -12.94 -1.90 0.21
C PHE A 169 -13.79 -0.77 -0.38
N PRO A 170 -13.18 0.35 -0.82
CA PRO A 170 -13.88 1.42 -1.53
C PRO A 170 -14.08 1.14 -3.03
N TRP A 171 -13.88 -0.10 -3.46
CA TRP A 171 -14.16 -0.60 -4.80
C TRP A 171 -14.78 -2.00 -4.74
N GLN A 172 -15.32 -2.47 -5.87
CA GLN A 172 -15.78 -3.83 -5.98
C GLN A 172 -14.59 -4.78 -6.11
N VAL A 173 -14.33 -5.57 -5.06
CA VAL A 173 -13.25 -6.55 -5.04
C VAL A 173 -13.80 -7.95 -5.30
N ARG A 174 -13.04 -8.78 -6.02
CA ARG A 174 -13.33 -10.21 -6.20
C ARG A 174 -12.05 -11.03 -6.21
N VAL A 175 -12.10 -12.19 -5.59
CA VAL A 175 -11.02 -13.18 -5.66
C VAL A 175 -11.04 -13.84 -7.03
N GLY A 176 -9.86 -13.95 -7.67
CA GLY A 176 -9.69 -14.51 -9.00
C GLY A 176 -9.75 -13.47 -10.13
N GLU A 177 -10.19 -12.23 -9.87
CA GLU A 177 -10.07 -11.15 -10.85
C GLU A 177 -8.64 -10.63 -10.92
N SER A 178 -8.23 -10.21 -12.13
CA SER A 178 -6.92 -9.60 -12.39
C SER A 178 -7.06 -8.30 -13.17
N CYS A 179 -6.08 -7.41 -12.98
CA CYS A 179 -5.90 -6.20 -13.78
C CYS A 179 -4.46 -6.09 -14.26
N ASP A 180 -4.24 -5.35 -15.35
CA ASP A 180 -2.90 -5.04 -15.82
C ASP A 180 -2.29 -3.95 -14.95
N VAL A 181 -1.14 -4.22 -14.35
CA VAL A 181 -0.37 -3.29 -13.53
C VAL A 181 0.91 -2.93 -14.26
N SER A 182 1.23 -1.64 -14.33
CA SER A 182 2.53 -1.16 -14.83
C SER A 182 3.16 -0.24 -13.80
N ASP A 183 4.38 -0.57 -13.38
CA ASP A 183 5.15 0.15 -12.38
C ASP A 183 6.27 0.95 -13.00
N TYR A 184 6.43 2.18 -12.51
CA TYR A 184 7.46 3.13 -12.92
C TYR A 184 8.16 3.66 -11.69
N VAL A 185 9.50 3.63 -11.66
CA VAL A 185 10.29 3.91 -10.46
C VAL A 185 11.18 5.14 -10.60
N SER A 186 11.25 5.90 -9.53
CA SER A 186 12.26 6.90 -9.21
C SER A 186 12.49 6.87 -7.69
N PRO A 187 13.39 5.98 -7.21
CA PRO A 187 13.56 5.76 -5.79
C PRO A 187 13.75 7.05 -4.96
N PRO A 188 13.06 7.22 -3.84
CA PRO A 188 12.28 6.22 -3.09
C PRO A 188 10.82 6.04 -3.55
N ARG A 189 10.43 6.55 -4.70
CA ARG A 189 9.04 6.56 -5.16
C ARG A 189 8.81 5.58 -6.30
N VAL A 190 7.57 5.09 -6.37
CA VAL A 190 7.01 4.29 -7.46
C VAL A 190 5.68 4.89 -7.87
N ILE A 191 5.41 4.95 -9.16
CA ILE A 191 4.08 5.24 -9.71
C ILE A 191 3.58 3.97 -10.36
N SER A 192 2.37 3.57 -10.01
CA SER A 192 1.71 2.38 -10.56
C SER A 192 0.44 2.79 -11.30
N SER A 193 0.21 2.19 -12.46
CA SER A 193 -1.08 2.22 -13.14
C SER A 193 -1.75 0.86 -13.06
N GLU A 194 -3.01 0.84 -12.68
CA GLU A 194 -3.85 -0.34 -12.71
C GLU A 194 -4.95 -0.15 -13.75
N ARG A 195 -5.01 -1.07 -14.73
CA ARG A 195 -6.02 -1.06 -15.78
C ARG A 195 -7.01 -2.19 -15.57
N SER A 196 -8.27 -1.85 -15.35
CA SER A 196 -9.38 -2.79 -15.31
C SER A 196 -10.41 -2.41 -16.39
N GLY A 197 -10.45 -3.18 -17.47
CA GLY A 197 -11.28 -2.85 -18.64
C GLY A 197 -10.92 -1.49 -19.26
N LYS A 198 -11.83 -0.51 -19.14
CA LYS A 198 -11.63 0.85 -19.68
C LYS A 198 -11.13 1.84 -18.62
N GLU A 199 -11.09 1.45 -17.38
CA GLU A 199 -10.66 2.30 -16.26
C GLU A 199 -9.17 2.15 -16.00
N ILE A 200 -8.51 3.26 -15.71
CA ILE A 200 -7.11 3.30 -15.30
C ILE A 200 -7.03 4.10 -14.02
N THR A 201 -6.52 3.48 -12.97
CA THR A 201 -6.21 4.13 -11.70
C THR A 201 -4.70 4.33 -11.60
N TRP A 202 -4.29 5.52 -11.23
CA TRP A 202 -2.90 5.85 -10.97
C TRP A 202 -2.66 6.07 -9.48
N SER A 203 -1.62 5.48 -8.95
CA SER A 203 -1.19 5.64 -7.57
C SER A 203 0.29 5.95 -7.47
N MET A 204 0.70 6.53 -6.34
CA MET A 204 2.10 6.76 -6.01
C MET A 204 2.39 6.18 -4.64
N GLY A 205 3.38 5.30 -4.59
CA GLY A 205 3.98 4.75 -3.38
C GLY A 205 5.30 5.44 -3.05
N GLU A 206 5.58 5.61 -1.77
CA GLU A 206 6.88 6.02 -1.26
C GLU A 206 7.38 5.00 -0.25
N TYR A 207 8.62 4.57 -0.42
CA TYR A 207 9.26 3.56 0.42
C TYR A 207 9.33 4.01 1.88
N VAL A 208 8.88 3.13 2.78
CA VAL A 208 8.90 3.35 4.23
C VAL A 208 9.60 2.17 4.91
N PRO A 209 10.58 2.42 5.80
CA PRO A 209 11.16 1.34 6.58
C PRO A 209 10.12 0.62 7.45
N GLY A 210 10.15 -0.72 7.50
CA GLY A 210 9.19 -1.51 8.29
C GLY A 210 9.14 -1.12 9.77
N ARG A 211 10.29 -0.75 10.38
CA ARG A 211 10.34 -0.24 11.75
C ARG A 211 9.49 1.02 11.98
N ASP A 212 9.36 1.88 10.95
CA ASP A 212 8.57 3.10 11.04
C ASP A 212 7.07 2.76 10.95
N ILE A 213 6.69 1.73 10.19
CA ILE A 213 5.34 1.16 10.18
C ILE A 213 5.01 0.53 11.55
N TRP A 214 5.92 -0.30 12.12
CA TRP A 214 5.73 -0.90 13.46
C TRP A 214 5.50 0.15 14.52
N LYS A 215 6.31 1.20 14.52
CA LYS A 215 6.16 2.35 15.43
C LYS A 215 4.84 3.09 15.20
N ALA A 216 4.48 3.36 13.94
CA ALA A 216 3.27 4.10 13.57
C ALA A 216 1.99 3.41 14.06
N PHE A 217 1.95 2.06 13.99
CA PHE A 217 0.81 1.24 14.40
C PHE A 217 0.96 0.60 15.78
N ALA A 218 2.01 0.94 16.53
CA ALA A 218 2.31 0.39 17.86
C ALA A 218 2.27 -1.15 17.90
N LEU A 219 2.84 -1.80 16.87
CA LEU A 219 2.83 -3.26 16.75
C LEU A 219 3.85 -3.89 17.71
N ALA A 220 3.51 -5.07 18.23
CA ALA A 220 4.40 -5.83 19.10
C ALA A 220 5.53 -6.50 18.30
N GLY A 221 6.67 -6.69 18.94
CA GLY A 221 7.85 -7.34 18.35
C GLY A 221 8.54 -6.50 17.28
N ASP A 222 9.38 -7.15 16.50
CA ASP A 222 10.12 -6.54 15.41
C ASP A 222 9.39 -6.75 14.05
N PRO A 223 9.55 -5.82 13.10
CA PRO A 223 9.05 -6.05 11.74
C PRO A 223 9.74 -7.24 11.09
N PRO A 224 9.09 -7.89 10.12
CA PRO A 224 9.73 -8.92 9.30
C PRO A 224 11.05 -8.42 8.70
N LEU A 225 12.04 -9.30 8.66
CA LEU A 225 13.32 -9.02 8.01
C LEU A 225 13.09 -8.78 6.52
N ARG A 226 13.77 -7.78 5.99
CA ARG A 226 13.75 -7.51 4.54
C ARG A 226 14.51 -8.59 3.80
N VAL A 227 13.90 -9.13 2.77
CA VAL A 227 14.51 -10.15 1.89
C VAL A 227 14.62 -9.57 0.48
N GLY A 228 15.85 -9.58 -0.06
CA GLY A 228 16.11 -9.08 -1.40
C GLY A 228 16.19 -7.55 -1.49
N VAL A 229 16.01 -7.05 -2.72
CA VAL A 229 15.97 -5.63 -3.06
C VAL A 229 14.59 -5.32 -3.60
N TYR A 230 14.03 -4.19 -3.20
CA TYR A 230 12.72 -3.76 -3.67
C TYR A 230 12.86 -2.64 -4.71
N GLU A 231 11.92 -2.58 -5.65
CA GLU A 231 11.97 -1.74 -6.86
C GLU A 231 12.27 -0.26 -6.62
N ASN A 232 11.67 0.33 -5.58
CA ASN A 232 11.87 1.72 -5.20
C ASN A 232 12.65 1.90 -3.89
N GLN A 233 13.33 0.85 -3.42
CA GLN A 233 14.17 0.96 -2.23
C GLN A 233 15.25 2.02 -2.44
N PRO A 234 15.41 2.97 -1.50
CA PRO A 234 16.50 3.93 -1.56
C PRO A 234 17.86 3.24 -1.57
N SER A 235 18.76 3.67 -2.47
CA SER A 235 20.13 3.14 -2.50
C SER A 235 20.84 3.40 -1.17
N PRO A 236 21.38 2.38 -0.51
CA PRO A 236 22.18 2.56 0.69
C PRO A 236 23.48 3.37 0.42
N LEU A 237 23.91 3.43 -0.85
CA LEU A 237 25.11 4.16 -1.28
C LEU A 237 24.86 5.64 -1.58
N ARG A 238 23.64 6.15 -1.48
CA ARG A 238 23.34 7.60 -1.53
C ARG A 238 23.72 8.33 -0.23
N ALA A 239 24.36 7.67 0.72
CA ALA A 239 25.03 8.34 1.82
C ALA A 239 26.17 9.18 1.25
N ASP A 240 25.87 10.48 1.04
CA ASP A 240 26.83 11.57 0.94
C ASP A 240 27.98 11.39 -0.07
N THR A 241 27.65 11.33 -1.37
CA THR A 241 28.66 11.54 -2.41
C THR A 241 29.47 12.86 -2.17
N LYS A 242 28.83 13.87 -1.55
CA LYS A 242 29.51 15.10 -1.14
C LYS A 242 30.59 14.84 -0.06
N ALA A 243 30.26 14.02 0.95
CA ALA A 243 31.26 13.66 1.99
C ALA A 243 32.40 12.81 1.41
N ILE A 244 32.10 11.89 0.50
CA ILE A 244 33.11 11.09 -0.20
C ILE A 244 34.00 11.98 -1.07
N TRP A 245 33.44 12.93 -1.84
CA TRP A 245 34.19 13.88 -2.63
C TRP A 245 34.99 14.84 -1.78
N LEU A 246 34.50 15.29 -0.63
CA LEU A 246 35.27 16.13 0.32
C LEU A 246 36.42 15.36 0.97
N ALA A 247 36.18 14.08 1.33
CA ALA A 247 37.25 13.22 1.85
C ALA A 247 38.33 12.97 0.79
N PHE A 248 37.93 12.69 -0.46
CA PHE A 248 38.85 12.50 -1.57
C PHE A 248 39.66 13.77 -1.90
N ALA A 249 38.99 14.93 -1.93
CA ALA A 249 39.66 16.23 -2.11
C ALA A 249 40.64 16.53 -0.97
N GLY A 250 40.29 16.22 0.28
CA GLY A 250 41.20 16.35 1.43
C GLY A 250 42.46 15.46 1.32
N ILE A 251 42.29 14.21 0.86
CA ILE A 251 43.41 13.29 0.63
C ILE A 251 44.34 13.81 -0.48
N VAL A 252 43.79 14.32 -1.58
CA VAL A 252 44.56 14.87 -2.69
C VAL A 252 45.36 16.10 -2.25
N VAL A 253 44.77 17.00 -1.44
CA VAL A 253 45.47 18.17 -0.91
C VAL A 253 46.64 17.78 0.00
N VAL A 254 46.44 16.76 0.86
CA VAL A 254 47.52 16.27 1.76
C VAL A 254 48.67 15.64 0.95
N LEU A 255 48.36 14.92 -0.13
CA LEU A 255 49.35 14.27 -0.97
C LEU A 255 50.09 15.24 -1.93
N THR A 256 49.50 16.38 -2.25
CA THR A 256 50.06 17.37 -3.20
C THR A 256 50.68 18.58 -2.52
N CYS A 257 50.50 18.80 -1.20
CA CYS A 257 51.18 19.83 -0.48
C CYS A 257 52.67 19.49 -0.36
N PRO A 258 53.60 20.33 -0.89
CA PRO A 258 55.04 20.11 -0.68
C PRO A 258 55.34 20.21 0.81
N GLN A 259 56.01 19.18 1.33
CA GLN A 259 56.51 19.20 2.72
C GLN A 259 57.46 20.41 2.88
N PHE A 260 57.04 21.40 3.64
CA PHE A 260 57.97 22.45 4.08
C PHE A 260 59.03 21.81 4.99
N PRO A 261 60.31 21.91 4.68
CA PRO A 261 61.33 21.42 5.58
C PRO A 261 61.36 22.32 6.82
N PHE A 262 61.16 21.75 7.97
CA PHE A 262 61.41 22.38 9.23
C PHE A 262 62.93 22.61 9.30
N ARG A 263 63.38 23.90 9.40
CA ARG A 263 64.64 24.31 9.89
C ARG A 263 64.57 24.68 11.36
#